data_61350dbab28351c20fbbd3d0e6e174fc
#
_entry.id   61350dbab28351c20fbbd3d0e6e174fc
#
_cell.length_a   1.000
_cell.length_b   1.000
_cell.length_c   1.000
_cell.angle_alpha   90.00
_cell.angle_beta   90.00
_cell.angle_gamma   90.00
#
_symmetry.space_group_name_H-M   'P 1'
#
loop_
_entity.id
_entity.type
_entity.pdbx_description
1 polymer ?
#
loop_
_entity_poly.entity_id
_entity_poly.type
_entity_poly.pdbx_seq_one_letter_code
_entity_poly.pdbx_strand_id
1 'polypeptide(L)'
;ALGFIPHVENDGYICYTEDNIVLNPKLPKEILEDTMLQVLETLKKGQNKINDKDFVEEFEDYWFRNQVKHDTNIISSFKPTDEVQLIRKAKIGGKIIIDFDDNSIIESAIRFNISRRPKPLFRNCIYIPLEKPLLPPKYSEFWGSSEFKSKIYDNISKGNKEKLNEILEKYHNIKKEELIIISQPKSSGISLYGVI
;
A
#
# COMPACT_ATOMS: atom_id res chain seq x y z
N ALA A 1 -5.25 -26.47 7.41
CA ALA A 1 -5.30 -25.01 7.60
C ALA A 1 -5.73 -24.39 6.27
N LEU A 2 -6.72 -23.51 6.29
CA LEU A 2 -7.01 -22.63 5.17
C LEU A 2 -5.75 -21.81 4.90
N GLY A 3 -5.31 -21.77 3.64
CA GLY A 3 -4.15 -20.96 3.25
C GLY A 3 -4.46 -19.48 3.33
N PHE A 4 -3.49 -18.63 2.98
CA PHE A 4 -3.71 -17.21 2.77
C PHE A 4 -4.60 -17.03 1.53
N ILE A 5 -5.84 -16.59 1.74
CA ILE A 5 -6.92 -16.54 0.75
C ILE A 5 -7.52 -15.13 0.78
N PRO A 6 -7.80 -14.49 -0.40
CA PRO A 6 -8.55 -13.23 -0.43
C PRO A 6 -9.89 -13.34 0.31
N HIS A 7 -10.33 -12.26 0.92
CA HIS A 7 -11.58 -12.17 1.69
C HIS A 7 -11.63 -13.03 2.97
N VAL A 8 -10.52 -13.65 3.39
CA VAL A 8 -10.44 -14.42 4.64
C VAL A 8 -9.44 -13.73 5.57
N GLU A 9 -9.93 -13.27 6.71
CA GLU A 9 -9.12 -12.62 7.73
C GLU A 9 -8.34 -13.61 8.58
N ASN A 10 -7.32 -13.11 9.28
CA ASN A 10 -6.49 -13.93 10.17
C ASN A 10 -7.26 -14.56 11.33
N ASP A 11 -8.32 -13.90 11.80
CA ASP A 11 -9.21 -14.38 12.86
C ASP A 11 -10.31 -15.33 12.35
N GLY A 12 -10.33 -15.60 11.03
CA GLY A 12 -11.30 -16.48 10.38
C GLY A 12 -12.55 -15.77 9.89
N TYR A 13 -12.64 -14.43 10.01
CA TYR A 13 -13.73 -13.68 9.40
C TYR A 13 -13.68 -13.80 7.87
N ILE A 14 -14.83 -13.99 7.23
CA ILE A 14 -14.96 -14.15 5.77
C ILE A 14 -15.83 -13.02 5.23
N CYS A 15 -15.23 -12.16 4.39
CA CYS A 15 -15.95 -11.14 3.63
C CYS A 15 -16.43 -11.79 2.31
N TYR A 16 -17.68 -12.19 2.26
CA TYR A 16 -18.25 -12.95 1.12
C TYR A 16 -19.22 -12.13 0.27
N THR A 17 -19.54 -10.92 0.69
CA THR A 17 -20.52 -10.05 0.00
C THR A 17 -20.10 -8.59 0.08
N GLU A 18 -20.64 -7.77 -0.83
CA GLU A 18 -20.51 -6.32 -0.78
C GLU A 18 -21.45 -5.69 0.25
N ASP A 19 -21.11 -4.52 0.79
CA ASP A 19 -21.82 -3.84 1.89
C ASP A 19 -23.27 -3.42 1.60
N ASN A 20 -23.75 -3.51 0.36
CA ASN A 20 -25.03 -2.97 -0.08
C ASN A 20 -26.11 -4.04 -0.34
N ILE A 21 -25.98 -5.23 0.22
CA ILE A 21 -27.00 -6.28 0.05
C ILE A 21 -28.21 -5.98 0.93
N VAL A 22 -29.35 -5.79 0.29
CA VAL A 22 -30.65 -5.66 0.98
C VAL A 22 -31.25 -7.05 1.17
N LEU A 23 -31.16 -7.55 2.40
CA LEU A 23 -31.76 -8.83 2.77
C LEU A 23 -33.26 -8.71 2.98
N ASN A 24 -34.02 -9.67 2.46
CA ASN A 24 -35.45 -9.73 2.76
C ASN A 24 -35.71 -10.49 4.08
N PRO A 25 -36.08 -9.81 5.18
CA PRO A 25 -36.22 -10.45 6.48
C PRO A 25 -37.39 -11.47 6.57
N LYS A 26 -38.20 -11.53 5.54
CA LYS A 26 -39.30 -12.51 5.44
C LYS A 26 -38.84 -13.88 4.91
N LEU A 27 -37.60 -13.98 4.45
CA LEU A 27 -37.00 -15.18 3.84
C LEU A 27 -35.71 -15.61 4.57
N PRO A 28 -35.76 -15.88 5.89
CA PRO A 28 -34.54 -16.14 6.66
C PRO A 28 -33.82 -17.43 6.26
N LYS A 29 -34.55 -18.42 5.77
CA LYS A 29 -33.97 -19.69 5.32
C LYS A 29 -33.18 -19.51 4.06
N GLU A 30 -33.75 -18.82 3.08
CA GLU A 30 -33.11 -18.51 1.80
C GLU A 30 -31.88 -17.62 2.00
N ILE A 31 -31.94 -16.64 2.90
CA ILE A 31 -30.78 -15.81 3.26
C ILE A 31 -29.64 -16.70 3.78
N LEU A 32 -29.93 -17.64 4.68
CA LEU A 32 -28.90 -18.53 5.23
C LEU A 32 -28.31 -19.46 4.17
N GLU A 33 -29.14 -20.04 3.31
CA GLU A 33 -28.69 -20.91 2.22
C GLU A 33 -27.79 -20.14 1.23
N ASP A 34 -28.21 -18.97 0.79
CA ASP A 34 -27.41 -18.09 -0.09
C ASP A 34 -26.10 -17.67 0.56
N THR A 35 -26.12 -17.28 1.84
CA THR A 35 -24.92 -16.95 2.60
C THR A 35 -23.91 -18.11 2.61
N MET A 36 -24.38 -19.32 2.91
CA MET A 36 -23.51 -20.50 2.94
C MET A 36 -22.93 -20.82 1.57
N LEU A 37 -23.73 -20.68 0.51
CA LEU A 37 -23.25 -20.88 -0.86
C LEU A 37 -22.18 -19.86 -1.25
N GLN A 38 -22.37 -18.59 -0.94
CA GLN A 38 -21.41 -17.53 -1.23
C GLN A 38 -20.10 -17.70 -0.45
N VAL A 39 -20.17 -18.06 0.82
CA VAL A 39 -18.99 -18.39 1.64
C VAL A 39 -18.21 -19.55 1.03
N LEU A 40 -18.90 -20.65 0.67
CA LEU A 40 -18.25 -21.81 0.05
C LEU A 40 -17.63 -21.47 -1.31
N GLU A 41 -18.28 -20.64 -2.10
CA GLU A 41 -17.76 -20.17 -3.37
C GLU A 41 -16.49 -19.31 -3.19
N THR A 42 -16.51 -18.37 -2.26
CA THR A 42 -15.35 -17.52 -1.90
C THR A 42 -14.15 -18.39 -1.50
N LEU A 43 -14.35 -19.36 -0.61
CA LEU A 43 -13.30 -20.27 -0.19
C LEU A 43 -12.76 -21.14 -1.34
N LYS A 44 -13.63 -21.64 -2.21
CA LYS A 44 -13.23 -22.42 -3.39
C LYS A 44 -12.41 -21.58 -4.37
N LYS A 45 -12.85 -20.34 -4.65
CA LYS A 45 -12.11 -19.43 -5.52
C LYS A 45 -10.71 -19.15 -4.97
N GLY A 46 -10.60 -18.87 -3.69
CA GLY A 46 -9.33 -18.62 -3.03
C GLY A 46 -8.42 -19.85 -2.99
N GLN A 47 -8.96 -21.05 -2.69
CA GLN A 47 -8.20 -22.29 -2.71
C GLN A 47 -7.63 -22.60 -4.11
N ASN A 48 -8.38 -22.31 -5.16
CA ASN A 48 -7.99 -22.51 -6.54
C ASN A 48 -7.23 -21.32 -7.15
N LYS A 49 -6.96 -20.27 -6.36
CA LYS A 49 -6.27 -19.02 -6.77
C LYS A 49 -6.95 -18.30 -7.94
N ILE A 50 -8.28 -18.43 -8.06
CA ILE A 50 -9.05 -17.80 -9.13
C ILE A 50 -9.23 -16.32 -8.87
N ASN A 51 -9.27 -15.93 -7.60
CA ASN A 51 -9.46 -14.56 -7.13
C ASN A 51 -8.20 -13.92 -6.52
N ASP A 52 -7.00 -14.40 -6.84
CA ASP A 52 -5.74 -13.79 -6.37
C ASP A 52 -5.61 -12.31 -6.77
N LYS A 53 -6.28 -11.88 -7.85
CA LYS A 53 -6.35 -10.47 -8.24
C LYS A 53 -7.02 -9.58 -7.19
N ASP A 54 -7.91 -10.13 -6.37
CA ASP A 54 -8.63 -9.38 -5.34
C ASP A 54 -7.66 -8.89 -4.25
N PHE A 55 -6.57 -9.63 -4.00
CA PHE A 55 -5.47 -9.15 -3.16
C PHE A 55 -4.83 -7.84 -3.65
N VAL A 56 -4.79 -7.64 -4.96
CA VAL A 56 -4.23 -6.42 -5.55
C VAL A 56 -5.21 -5.26 -5.40
N GLU A 57 -6.50 -5.51 -5.65
CA GLU A 57 -7.53 -4.49 -5.54
C GLU A 57 -7.78 -4.07 -4.08
N GLU A 58 -7.72 -5.02 -3.16
CA GLU A 58 -7.88 -4.80 -1.72
C GLU A 58 -6.57 -4.55 -0.98
N PHE A 59 -5.46 -4.36 -1.69
CA PHE A 59 -4.14 -4.21 -1.08
C PHE A 59 -4.09 -3.11 -0.02
N GLU A 60 -4.84 -2.03 -0.19
CA GLU A 60 -4.92 -0.92 0.77
C GLU A 60 -5.47 -1.38 2.12
N ASP A 61 -6.49 -2.23 2.12
CA ASP A 61 -7.09 -2.75 3.34
C ASP A 61 -6.11 -3.64 4.10
N TYR A 62 -5.40 -4.52 3.39
CA TYR A 62 -4.32 -5.32 3.99
C TYR A 62 -3.19 -4.43 4.51
N TRP A 63 -2.84 -3.36 3.78
CA TRP A 63 -1.83 -2.41 4.18
C TRP A 63 -2.23 -1.71 5.49
N PHE A 64 -3.43 -1.16 5.57
CA PHE A 64 -3.92 -0.45 6.75
C PHE A 64 -4.07 -1.34 7.99
N ARG A 65 -4.53 -2.58 7.83
CA ARG A 65 -4.73 -3.52 8.96
C ARG A 65 -3.44 -3.95 9.62
N ASN A 66 -2.37 -4.06 8.85
CA ASN A 66 -1.07 -4.56 9.32
C ASN A 66 -0.05 -3.45 9.58
N GLN A 67 -0.45 -2.19 9.49
CA GLN A 67 0.43 -1.08 9.84
C GLN A 67 0.84 -1.15 11.32
N VAL A 68 2.14 -1.04 11.58
CA VAL A 68 2.61 -0.56 12.88
C VAL A 68 2.03 0.84 13.02
N LYS A 69 1.18 1.07 14.03
CA LYS A 69 0.49 2.34 14.26
C LYS A 69 1.49 3.49 14.35
N HIS A 70 1.76 4.12 13.24
CA HIS A 70 2.39 5.42 13.21
C HIS A 70 1.30 6.44 12.90
N ASP A 71 0.99 7.31 13.88
CA ASP A 71 0.00 8.41 13.77
C ASP A 71 0.39 9.48 12.74
N THR A 72 1.13 9.10 11.70
CA THR A 72 1.69 10.06 10.76
C THR A 72 1.00 9.95 9.41
N ASN A 73 0.07 10.87 9.15
CA ASN A 73 -0.54 10.99 7.84
C ASN A 73 0.48 11.46 6.81
N ILE A 74 0.63 10.70 5.74
CA ILE A 74 1.45 11.05 4.58
C ILE A 74 0.56 11.70 3.54
N ILE A 75 0.96 12.86 3.05
CA ILE A 75 0.29 13.57 1.96
C ILE A 75 1.25 13.61 0.78
N SER A 76 0.82 13.08 -0.36
CA SER A 76 1.53 13.17 -1.63
C SER A 76 0.78 14.10 -2.57
N SER A 77 1.49 15.02 -3.20
CA SER A 77 0.95 15.91 -4.22
C SER A 77 1.63 15.73 -5.58
N PHE A 78 2.67 14.93 -5.66
CA PHE A 78 3.31 14.63 -6.94
C PHE A 78 2.51 13.60 -7.75
N LYS A 79 2.61 13.71 -9.06
CA LYS A 79 2.07 12.72 -9.98
C LYS A 79 3.06 11.56 -10.09
N PRO A 80 2.63 10.30 -9.85
CA PRO A 80 3.48 9.13 -10.04
C PRO A 80 4.12 9.10 -11.45
N THR A 81 5.35 8.63 -11.52
CA THR A 81 6.12 8.45 -12.76
C THR A 81 6.56 7.00 -12.91
N ASP A 82 7.03 6.62 -14.09
CA ASP A 82 7.51 5.26 -14.37
C ASP A 82 8.98 5.04 -13.99
N GLU A 83 9.63 6.04 -13.37
CA GLU A 83 11.03 5.99 -13.04
C GLU A 83 11.29 6.12 -11.54
N VAL A 84 12.29 5.36 -11.05
CA VAL A 84 12.83 5.55 -9.70
C VAL A 84 13.43 6.94 -9.57
N GLN A 85 13.06 7.65 -8.51
CA GLN A 85 13.49 9.03 -8.28
C GLN A 85 13.82 9.28 -6.82
N LEU A 86 14.79 10.17 -6.61
CA LEU A 86 15.01 10.79 -5.31
C LEU A 86 14.02 11.95 -5.20
N ILE A 87 13.12 11.86 -4.24
CA ILE A 87 12.11 12.88 -3.94
C ILE A 87 12.34 13.48 -2.57
N ARG A 88 11.57 14.50 -2.21
CA ARG A 88 11.72 15.20 -0.94
C ARG A 88 10.57 14.90 0.00
N LYS A 89 10.87 14.92 1.30
CA LYS A 89 9.86 14.86 2.37
C LYS A 89 10.12 15.90 3.43
N ALA A 90 9.05 16.39 4.06
CA ALA A 90 9.15 17.22 5.26
C ALA A 90 7.99 16.93 6.22
N LYS A 91 8.27 16.96 7.53
CA LYS A 91 7.23 16.91 8.55
C LYS A 91 6.75 18.33 8.84
N ILE A 92 5.49 18.60 8.54
CA ILE A 92 4.86 19.92 8.69
C ILE A 92 3.50 19.75 9.38
N GLY A 93 3.28 20.44 10.50
CA GLY A 93 2.01 20.38 11.23
C GLY A 93 1.58 18.97 11.65
N GLY A 94 2.55 18.10 12.00
CA GLY A 94 2.28 16.70 12.38
C GLY A 94 2.08 15.73 11.20
N LYS A 95 2.07 16.23 9.96
CA LYS A 95 1.91 15.42 8.74
C LYS A 95 3.24 15.31 8.01
N ILE A 96 3.46 14.22 7.28
CA ILE A 96 4.57 14.10 6.33
C ILE A 96 4.04 14.49 4.95
N ILE A 97 4.64 15.50 4.34
CA ILE A 97 4.37 15.90 2.96
C ILE A 97 5.54 15.43 2.11
N ILE A 98 5.23 14.83 0.97
CA ILE A 98 6.21 14.34 -0.02
C ILE A 98 5.93 14.96 -1.37
N ASP A 99 7.00 15.38 -2.05
CA ASP A 99 6.93 15.92 -3.41
C ASP A 99 8.31 15.85 -4.08
N PHE A 100 8.43 16.30 -5.33
CA PHE A 100 9.68 16.30 -6.07
C PHE A 100 10.75 17.21 -5.46
N ASP A 101 10.37 18.37 -4.92
CA ASP A 101 11.28 19.36 -4.37
C ASP A 101 10.69 20.12 -3.15
N ASP A 102 11.54 20.91 -2.50
CA ASP A 102 11.18 21.63 -1.28
C ASP A 102 10.09 22.71 -1.51
N ASN A 103 10.06 23.34 -2.69
CA ASN A 103 9.07 24.36 -3.02
C ASN A 103 7.70 23.74 -3.20
N SER A 104 7.62 22.64 -3.93
CA SER A 104 6.38 21.87 -4.13
C SER A 104 5.79 21.40 -2.80
N ILE A 105 6.63 20.98 -1.85
CA ILE A 105 6.19 20.63 -0.49
C ILE A 105 5.58 21.86 0.21
N ILE A 106 6.20 23.05 0.09
CA ILE A 106 5.67 24.29 0.70
C ILE A 106 4.33 24.68 0.07
N GLU A 107 4.21 24.61 -1.25
CA GLU A 107 2.97 24.88 -1.97
C GLU A 107 1.85 23.94 -1.54
N SER A 108 2.18 22.66 -1.40
CA SER A 108 1.23 21.64 -0.90
C SER A 108 0.80 21.92 0.53
N ALA A 109 1.72 22.32 1.43
CA ALA A 109 1.37 22.72 2.78
C ALA A 109 0.41 23.92 2.81
N ILE A 110 0.58 24.88 1.91
CA ILE A 110 -0.34 26.02 1.75
C ILE A 110 -1.69 25.54 1.26
N ARG A 111 -1.72 24.74 0.19
CA ARG A 111 -2.95 24.20 -0.41
C ARG A 111 -3.81 23.44 0.60
N PHE A 112 -3.17 22.64 1.46
CA PHE A 112 -3.85 21.87 2.50
C PHE A 112 -4.03 22.62 3.81
N ASN A 113 -3.75 23.93 3.85
CA ASN A 113 -3.87 24.79 5.02
C ASN A 113 -3.12 24.24 6.26
N ILE A 114 -1.91 23.71 6.05
CA ILE A 114 -1.08 23.14 7.11
C ILE A 114 -0.14 24.20 7.65
N SER A 115 -0.14 24.38 8.99
CA SER A 115 0.76 25.35 9.64
C SER A 115 2.23 25.00 9.42
N ARG A 116 3.02 25.95 8.94
CA ARG A 116 4.45 25.79 8.65
C ARG A 116 5.37 26.12 9.83
N ARG A 117 4.83 26.20 11.03
CA ARG A 117 5.62 26.41 12.26
C ARG A 117 5.72 25.10 13.04
N PRO A 118 6.90 24.67 13.49
CA PRO A 118 8.24 25.23 13.22
C PRO A 118 8.67 25.10 11.75
N LYS A 119 9.81 25.76 11.37
CA LYS A 119 10.36 25.68 10.02
C LYS A 119 10.57 24.21 9.62
N PRO A 120 10.09 23.77 8.46
CA PRO A 120 10.20 22.38 8.04
C PRO A 120 11.66 21.95 7.83
N LEU A 121 11.98 20.73 8.24
CA LEU A 121 13.24 20.06 7.91
C LEU A 121 13.01 19.16 6.72
N PHE A 122 13.60 19.53 5.59
CA PHE A 122 13.52 18.75 4.37
C PHE A 122 14.52 17.61 4.39
N ARG A 123 14.07 16.41 3.95
CA ARG A 123 14.90 15.22 3.82
C ARG A 123 14.62 14.53 2.49
N ASN A 124 15.56 13.71 2.05
CA ASN A 124 15.33 12.86 0.89
C ASN A 124 14.44 11.67 1.25
N CYS A 125 13.71 11.15 0.29
CA CYS A 125 13.12 9.83 0.29
C CYS A 125 13.18 9.26 -1.14
N ILE A 126 13.01 7.94 -1.27
CA ILE A 126 13.10 7.28 -2.56
C ILE A 126 11.69 6.94 -3.03
N TYR A 127 11.38 7.28 -4.27
CA TYR A 127 10.18 6.84 -4.95
C TYR A 127 10.52 5.69 -5.88
N ILE A 128 9.74 4.61 -5.81
CA ILE A 128 9.95 3.36 -6.57
C ILE A 128 8.64 2.96 -7.26
N PRO A 129 8.54 3.10 -8.58
CA PRO A 129 7.42 2.54 -9.32
C PRO A 129 7.60 1.03 -9.50
N LEU A 130 6.57 0.27 -9.23
CA LEU A 130 6.53 -1.17 -9.45
C LEU A 130 5.95 -1.47 -10.83
N GLU A 131 6.58 -2.39 -11.54
CA GLU A 131 6.12 -2.88 -12.84
C GLU A 131 4.89 -3.78 -12.70
N LYS A 132 4.85 -4.54 -11.59
CA LYS A 132 3.75 -5.45 -11.28
C LYS A 132 3.23 -5.17 -9.87
N PRO A 133 1.94 -5.40 -9.62
CA PRO A 133 1.41 -5.24 -8.29
C PRO A 133 2.01 -6.26 -7.32
N LEU A 134 2.20 -5.83 -6.08
CA LEU A 134 2.56 -6.70 -4.97
C LEU A 134 1.31 -7.41 -4.45
N LEU A 135 1.50 -8.64 -4.02
CA LEU A 135 0.54 -9.29 -3.13
C LEU A 135 0.86 -8.89 -1.69
N PRO A 136 -0.16 -8.75 -0.82
CA PRO A 136 0.10 -8.49 0.58
C PRO A 136 0.91 -9.64 1.20
N PRO A 137 1.75 -9.37 2.21
CA PRO A 137 2.49 -10.40 2.91
C PRO A 137 1.51 -11.35 3.62
N LYS A 138 1.87 -12.64 3.65
CA LYS A 138 1.10 -13.62 4.43
C LYS A 138 1.10 -13.25 5.91
N TYR A 139 0.14 -13.74 6.68
CA TYR A 139 -0.02 -13.44 8.10
C TYR A 139 1.24 -13.65 8.97
N SER A 140 2.14 -14.52 8.55
CA SER A 140 3.42 -14.76 9.22
C SER A 140 4.55 -13.84 8.77
N GLU A 141 4.33 -13.01 7.75
CA GLU A 141 5.33 -12.11 7.17
C GLU A 141 5.10 -10.68 7.67
N PHE A 142 6.19 -9.93 7.89
CA PHE A 142 6.13 -8.51 8.24
C PHE A 142 6.30 -7.64 7.00
N TRP A 143 5.57 -6.52 6.95
CA TRP A 143 5.72 -5.52 5.90
C TRP A 143 7.14 -4.94 5.77
N GLY A 144 7.92 -4.92 6.85
CA GLY A 144 9.31 -4.48 6.87
C GLY A 144 10.32 -5.61 6.76
N SER A 145 9.90 -6.86 6.53
CA SER A 145 10.80 -8.00 6.45
C SER A 145 11.72 -7.93 5.23
N SER A 146 12.85 -8.65 5.30
CA SER A 146 13.76 -8.80 4.16
C SER A 146 13.08 -9.47 2.97
N GLU A 147 12.15 -10.38 3.23
CA GLU A 147 11.36 -11.08 2.22
C GLU A 147 10.45 -10.11 1.47
N PHE A 148 9.77 -9.22 2.19
CA PHE A 148 8.91 -8.22 1.56
C PHE A 148 9.72 -7.19 0.76
N LYS A 149 10.86 -6.74 1.30
CA LYS A 149 11.78 -5.85 0.58
C LYS A 149 12.34 -6.51 -0.69
N SER A 150 12.63 -7.81 -0.65
CA SER A 150 13.02 -8.58 -1.84
C SER A 150 11.89 -8.60 -2.88
N LYS A 151 10.65 -8.83 -2.45
CA LYS A 151 9.48 -8.78 -3.37
C LYS A 151 9.33 -7.41 -4.03
N ILE A 152 9.53 -6.31 -3.30
CA ILE A 152 9.55 -4.97 -3.88
C ILE A 152 10.62 -4.89 -4.97
N TYR A 153 11.86 -5.27 -4.63
CA TYR A 153 12.99 -5.22 -5.56
C TYR A 153 12.76 -6.08 -6.81
N ASP A 154 12.18 -7.28 -6.66
CA ASP A 154 11.91 -8.19 -7.76
C ASP A 154 10.86 -7.62 -8.76
N ASN A 155 9.96 -6.79 -8.25
CA ASN A 155 8.91 -6.15 -9.05
C ASN A 155 9.30 -4.79 -9.66
N ILE A 156 10.56 -4.37 -9.51
CA ILE A 156 11.11 -3.18 -10.18
C ILE A 156 11.63 -3.58 -11.56
N SER A 157 11.41 -2.76 -12.59
CA SER A 157 11.97 -2.97 -13.92
C SER A 157 13.51 -2.94 -13.91
N LYS A 158 14.14 -3.57 -14.90
CA LYS A 158 15.61 -3.66 -14.97
C LYS A 158 16.26 -2.26 -14.95
N GLY A 159 15.78 -1.32 -15.77
CA GLY A 159 16.33 0.03 -15.81
C GLY A 159 16.14 0.80 -14.50
N ASN A 160 15.02 0.57 -13.82
CA ASN A 160 14.78 1.16 -12.50
C ASN A 160 15.65 0.52 -11.40
N LYS A 161 16.03 -0.75 -11.51
CA LYS A 161 16.99 -1.38 -10.58
C LYS A 161 18.38 -0.75 -10.69
N GLU A 162 18.85 -0.52 -11.91
CA GLU A 162 20.12 0.15 -12.17
C GLU A 162 20.11 1.57 -11.57
N LYS A 163 19.05 2.34 -11.83
CA LYS A 163 18.88 3.69 -11.30
C LYS A 163 18.76 3.74 -9.77
N LEU A 164 18.07 2.75 -9.17
CA LEU A 164 17.99 2.61 -7.71
C LEU A 164 19.37 2.37 -7.11
N ASN A 165 20.18 1.50 -7.69
CA ASN A 165 21.52 1.22 -7.22
C ASN A 165 22.43 2.47 -7.32
N GLU A 166 22.36 3.23 -8.41
CA GLU A 166 23.07 4.51 -8.55
C GLU A 166 22.68 5.52 -7.45
N ILE A 167 21.37 5.62 -7.13
CA ILE A 167 20.90 6.48 -6.04
C ILE A 167 21.44 6.00 -4.70
N LEU A 168 21.39 4.71 -4.41
CA LEU A 168 21.86 4.15 -3.16
C LEU A 168 23.38 4.29 -2.99
N GLU A 169 24.16 4.12 -4.05
CA GLU A 169 25.60 4.33 -4.05
C GLU A 169 25.98 5.80 -3.82
N LYS A 170 25.27 6.73 -4.48
CA LYS A 170 25.53 8.17 -4.34
C LYS A 170 25.15 8.71 -2.97
N TYR A 171 24.17 8.13 -2.33
CA TYR A 171 23.62 8.57 -1.05
C TYR A 171 23.88 7.57 0.08
N HIS A 172 25.14 7.12 0.28
CA HIS A 172 25.57 6.19 1.34
C HIS A 172 25.12 6.55 2.75
N ASN A 173 24.72 7.81 2.97
CA ASN A 173 24.21 8.32 4.24
C ASN A 173 22.68 8.25 4.37
N ILE A 174 21.97 7.55 3.45
CA ILE A 174 20.58 7.26 3.62
C ILE A 174 20.47 6.33 4.85
N LYS A 175 20.04 6.91 5.98
CA LYS A 175 19.91 6.20 7.25
C LYS A 175 18.89 5.07 7.11
N LYS A 176 19.05 4.00 7.89
CA LYS A 176 18.20 2.80 7.90
C LYS A 176 16.68 3.07 8.09
N GLU A 177 16.28 4.28 8.43
CA GLU A 177 14.88 4.70 8.71
C GLU A 177 14.34 5.66 7.65
N GLU A 178 14.77 5.55 6.41
CA GLU A 178 14.26 6.46 5.40
C GLU A 178 12.99 5.90 4.76
N LEU A 179 11.99 6.79 4.67
CA LEU A 179 10.73 6.51 4.01
C LEU A 179 10.98 6.18 2.53
N ILE A 180 10.53 5.03 2.11
CA ILE A 180 10.46 4.64 0.70
C ILE A 180 9.00 4.76 0.28
N ILE A 181 8.74 5.42 -0.83
CA ILE A 181 7.41 5.49 -1.42
C ILE A 181 7.38 4.52 -2.60
N ILE A 182 6.50 3.56 -2.55
CA ILE A 182 6.24 2.67 -3.67
C ILE A 182 4.93 3.05 -4.35
N SER A 183 4.89 2.93 -5.67
CA SER A 183 3.65 2.95 -6.42
C SER A 183 3.41 1.62 -7.10
N GLN A 184 2.17 1.17 -7.11
CA GLN A 184 1.80 -0.05 -7.82
C GLN A 184 0.57 0.15 -8.69
N PRO A 185 0.52 -0.52 -9.85
CA PRO A 185 -0.64 -0.49 -10.73
C PRO A 185 -1.82 -1.25 -10.09
N LYS A 186 -3.03 -0.70 -10.29
CA LYS A 186 -4.32 -1.31 -9.97
C LYS A 186 -5.23 -1.18 -11.18
N SER A 187 -6.36 -1.89 -11.20
CA SER A 187 -7.37 -1.71 -12.26
C SER A 187 -7.93 -0.28 -12.30
N SER A 188 -8.04 0.36 -11.13
CA SER A 188 -8.55 1.73 -10.98
C SER A 188 -7.48 2.84 -11.16
N GLY A 189 -6.21 2.49 -11.39
CA GLY A 189 -5.12 3.45 -11.54
C GLY A 189 -3.83 3.06 -10.81
N ILE A 190 -3.23 4.02 -10.09
CA ILE A 190 -1.98 3.82 -9.35
C ILE A 190 -2.21 4.15 -7.87
N SER A 191 -1.81 3.24 -6.99
CA SER A 191 -1.80 3.48 -5.55
C SER A 191 -0.39 3.75 -5.04
N LEU A 192 -0.28 4.59 -4.00
CA LEU A 192 0.98 4.97 -3.36
C LEU A 192 1.03 4.45 -1.91
N TYR A 193 2.15 3.87 -1.54
CA TYR A 193 2.39 3.34 -0.18
C TYR A 193 3.73 3.80 0.36
N GLY A 194 3.78 4.12 1.65
CA GLY A 194 5.01 4.46 2.35
C GLY A 194 5.55 3.29 3.15
N VAL A 195 6.82 2.94 2.97
CA VAL A 195 7.56 1.89 3.70
C VAL A 195 8.70 2.54 4.47
N ILE A 196 8.87 2.20 5.74
CA ILE A 196 9.97 2.68 6.61
C ILE A 196 10.91 1.52 6.91
#